data_81b99d0e20e1574f2ad47c2693cef975
#
_entry.id   81b99d0e20e1574f2ad47c2693cef975
#
_cell.length_a   1.000
_cell.length_b   1.000
_cell.length_c   1.000
_cell.angle_alpha   90.00
_cell.angle_beta   90.00
_cell.angle_gamma   90.00
#
_symmetry.space_group_name_H-M   'P 1'
#
loop_
_entity.id
_entity.type
_entity.pdbx_description
1 polymer ?
#
loop_
_entity_poly.entity_id
_entity_poly.type
_entity_poly.pdbx_seq_one_letter_code
_entity_poly.pdbx_strand_id
1 'polypeptide(L)'
;MGCDFTALANLGIRALSPYQAGKPVEELERELGISNIVKLASNENPLGLAASVQQALTAELSGLTRYPDANGFYLKQALAERFGVDEAQLTLGNGSNDLLELIARVFVSEQDEVIYAEHAFIVYPLVVQALNAKAVVVPASEWGHDLTAMAAAITERTKLIFIANPNNPTGTFLSAEALDAFLQQVPAHVMVVLDEAYTEYVEPSLRSPSFAWVNRFPNLVVCRTFSKAYGLAGLRVGYSVSDPQVAGLLNRLRQPFNCNSLALLAAQTVLDDAEYLAAAVETNHRGMAQLTEYCQARGLAYIPSSGNFLTIDMGRPAGPVYQQLLALGVIVRPIAGYGMPDHLRVSIGLAQENQRFMDALDEVLFR
;
A
#
# COMPACT_ATOMS: atom_id res chain seq x y z
N MET A 1 37.15 -7.07 -24.59
CA MET A 1 36.09 -6.09 -24.77
C MET A 1 35.16 -6.19 -23.54
N GLY A 2 35.04 -5.13 -22.75
CA GLY A 2 34.09 -5.11 -21.63
C GLY A 2 32.65 -4.98 -22.17
N CYS A 3 31.68 -5.63 -21.49
CA CYS A 3 30.28 -5.46 -21.81
C CYS A 3 29.72 -4.32 -20.96
N ASP A 4 29.08 -3.33 -21.58
CA ASP A 4 28.36 -2.28 -20.88
C ASP A 4 26.90 -2.75 -20.63
N PHE A 5 26.67 -3.38 -19.47
CA PHE A 5 25.34 -3.91 -19.09
C PHE A 5 24.30 -2.80 -18.91
N THR A 6 24.71 -1.57 -18.49
CA THR A 6 23.81 -0.44 -18.37
C THR A 6 23.27 -0.02 -19.74
N ALA A 7 24.14 0.01 -20.75
CA ALA A 7 23.71 0.31 -22.12
C ALA A 7 22.79 -0.77 -22.74
N LEU A 8 22.87 -2.01 -22.26
CA LEU A 8 22.00 -3.10 -22.70
C LEU A 8 20.63 -3.12 -21.99
N ALA A 9 20.51 -2.47 -20.84
CA ALA A 9 19.25 -2.41 -20.10
C ALA A 9 18.22 -1.52 -20.83
N ASN A 10 16.93 -1.79 -20.60
CA ASN A 10 15.84 -0.91 -21.06
C ASN A 10 16.01 0.50 -20.55
N LEU A 11 15.64 1.50 -21.37
CA LEU A 11 15.85 2.92 -21.06
C LEU A 11 15.27 3.33 -19.69
N GLY A 12 14.05 2.90 -19.40
CA GLY A 12 13.39 3.21 -18.13
C GLY A 12 14.10 2.63 -16.89
N ILE A 13 14.87 1.54 -17.06
CA ILE A 13 15.58 0.88 -15.96
C ILE A 13 16.91 1.55 -15.63
N ARG A 14 17.58 2.16 -16.61
CA ARG A 14 18.96 2.69 -16.46
C ARG A 14 19.11 3.73 -15.36
N ALA A 15 18.08 4.53 -15.12
CA ALA A 15 18.07 5.60 -14.12
C ALA A 15 17.30 5.24 -12.84
N LEU A 16 16.72 4.02 -12.76
CA LEU A 16 16.02 3.57 -11.55
C LEU A 16 17.02 3.32 -10.42
N SER A 17 16.73 3.90 -9.25
CA SER A 17 17.41 3.52 -8.01
C SER A 17 16.66 2.37 -7.34
N PRO A 18 17.36 1.39 -6.76
CA PRO A 18 16.73 0.34 -5.98
C PRO A 18 15.86 0.93 -4.86
N TYR A 19 14.67 0.37 -4.67
CA TYR A 19 13.82 0.76 -3.56
C TYR A 19 14.52 0.50 -2.21
N GLN A 20 14.62 1.55 -1.40
CA GLN A 20 15.17 1.42 -0.05
C GLN A 20 14.03 1.05 0.92
N ALA A 21 14.02 -0.20 1.35
CA ALA A 21 13.10 -0.66 2.39
C ALA A 21 13.38 0.03 3.73
N GLY A 22 12.42 -0.04 4.66
CA GLY A 22 12.69 0.31 6.06
C GLY A 22 13.77 -0.62 6.65
N LYS A 23 14.59 -0.09 7.56
CA LYS A 23 15.68 -0.86 8.18
C LYS A 23 15.13 -2.11 8.89
N PRO A 24 15.67 -3.31 8.65
CA PRO A 24 15.29 -4.51 9.39
C PRO A 24 15.72 -4.41 10.87
N VAL A 25 14.95 -5.03 11.75
CA VAL A 25 15.24 -5.05 13.20
C VAL A 25 16.61 -5.72 13.45
N GLU A 26 16.83 -6.87 12.85
CA GLU A 26 18.04 -7.67 13.00
C GLU A 26 19.31 -6.95 12.48
N GLU A 27 19.14 -6.05 11.50
CA GLU A 27 20.23 -5.22 11.00
C GLU A 27 20.63 -4.17 12.04
N LEU A 28 19.63 -3.48 12.62
CA LEU A 28 19.89 -2.48 13.65
C LEU A 28 20.47 -3.10 14.92
N GLU A 29 20.00 -4.29 15.32
CA GLU A 29 20.57 -5.06 16.44
C GLU A 29 22.06 -5.36 16.23
N ARG A 30 22.42 -5.83 15.03
CA ARG A 30 23.82 -6.15 14.69
C ARG A 30 24.71 -4.90 14.66
N GLU A 31 24.21 -3.78 14.16
CA GLU A 31 24.98 -2.54 14.01
C GLU A 31 25.25 -1.85 15.34
N LEU A 32 24.24 -1.78 16.21
CA LEU A 32 24.29 -0.98 17.42
C LEU A 32 24.47 -1.84 18.69
N GLY A 33 24.34 -3.16 18.60
CA GLY A 33 24.42 -4.06 19.77
C GLY A 33 23.29 -3.83 20.78
N ILE A 34 22.14 -3.29 20.35
CA ILE A 34 20.98 -3.02 21.18
C ILE A 34 19.91 -4.10 20.97
N SER A 35 19.08 -4.29 21.98
CA SER A 35 17.91 -5.16 21.95
C SER A 35 16.64 -4.35 22.23
N ASN A 36 15.47 -4.96 22.17
CA ASN A 36 14.20 -4.28 22.44
C ASN A 36 13.87 -3.19 21.41
N ILE A 37 14.14 -3.45 20.16
CA ILE A 37 13.84 -2.52 19.06
C ILE A 37 12.34 -2.53 18.74
N VAL A 38 11.78 -1.34 18.55
CA VAL A 38 10.40 -1.14 18.06
C VAL A 38 10.44 -0.69 16.62
N LYS A 39 9.71 -1.39 15.73
CA LYS A 39 9.63 -1.08 14.30
C LYS A 39 8.25 -0.58 13.92
N LEU A 40 8.13 0.72 13.68
CA LEU A 40 6.90 1.42 13.25
C LEU A 40 7.08 2.05 11.85
N ALA A 41 7.62 1.29 10.89
CA ALA A 41 8.11 1.81 9.61
C ALA A 41 7.35 1.33 8.38
N SER A 42 6.67 0.18 8.42
CA SER A 42 6.16 -0.50 7.21
C SER A 42 4.65 -0.69 7.20
N ASN A 43 3.93 -0.03 8.10
CA ASN A 43 2.47 -0.09 8.20
C ASN A 43 1.99 -1.56 8.35
N GLU A 44 2.73 -2.35 9.14
CA GLU A 44 2.42 -3.73 9.48
C GLU A 44 1.33 -3.76 10.56
N ASN A 45 0.60 -4.89 10.70
CA ASN A 45 -0.36 -5.08 11.77
C ASN A 45 0.36 -5.50 13.06
N PRO A 46 0.26 -4.75 14.17
CA PRO A 46 0.99 -5.04 15.39
C PRO A 46 0.44 -6.24 16.19
N LEU A 47 -0.75 -6.75 15.85
CA LEU A 47 -1.33 -7.92 16.55
C LEU A 47 -0.63 -9.24 16.19
N GLY A 48 0.22 -9.24 15.14
CA GLY A 48 0.81 -10.47 14.62
C GLY A 48 -0.19 -11.30 13.83
N LEU A 49 0.11 -12.59 13.65
CA LEU A 49 -0.70 -13.51 12.86
C LEU A 49 -1.94 -13.98 13.65
N ALA A 50 -3.10 -13.98 13.01
CA ALA A 50 -4.32 -14.52 13.60
C ALA A 50 -4.14 -16.00 14.02
N ALA A 51 -4.70 -16.39 15.16
CA ALA A 51 -4.56 -17.77 15.68
C ALA A 51 -5.17 -18.80 14.72
N SER A 52 -6.30 -18.47 14.09
CA SER A 52 -6.94 -19.27 13.04
C SER A 52 -6.01 -19.54 11.87
N VAL A 53 -5.31 -18.51 11.40
CA VAL A 53 -4.33 -18.60 10.32
C VAL A 53 -3.11 -19.41 10.74
N GLN A 54 -2.57 -19.17 11.94
CA GLN A 54 -1.43 -19.94 12.45
C GLN A 54 -1.71 -21.43 12.48
N GLN A 55 -2.91 -21.83 12.93
CA GLN A 55 -3.34 -23.22 12.95
C GLN A 55 -3.45 -23.81 11.54
N ALA A 56 -4.09 -23.10 10.61
CA ALA A 56 -4.25 -23.54 9.23
C ALA A 56 -2.89 -23.73 8.53
N LEU A 57 -1.98 -22.74 8.66
CA LEU A 57 -0.66 -22.81 8.07
C LEU A 57 0.18 -23.98 8.61
N THR A 58 0.10 -24.24 9.91
CA THR A 58 0.83 -25.37 10.53
C THR A 58 0.39 -26.70 9.95
N ALA A 59 -0.90 -26.87 9.67
CA ALA A 59 -1.44 -28.09 9.07
C ALA A 59 -1.00 -28.29 7.61
N GLU A 60 -0.79 -27.19 6.86
CA GLU A 60 -0.45 -27.21 5.43
C GLU A 60 1.04 -27.41 5.13
N LEU A 61 1.93 -27.25 6.10
CA LEU A 61 3.39 -27.28 5.86
C LEU A 61 3.87 -28.54 5.12
N SER A 62 3.23 -29.70 5.35
CA SER A 62 3.61 -30.95 4.69
C SER A 62 3.26 -30.98 3.18
N GLY A 63 2.33 -30.12 2.73
CA GLY A 63 1.90 -30.00 1.33
C GLY A 63 2.82 -29.18 0.42
N LEU A 64 3.79 -28.43 0.99
CA LEU A 64 4.60 -27.44 0.27
C LEU A 64 5.53 -27.98 -0.82
N THR A 65 5.63 -29.28 -0.99
CA THR A 65 6.38 -29.90 -2.10
C THR A 65 5.63 -29.83 -3.43
N ARG A 66 4.39 -29.38 -3.44
CA ARG A 66 3.54 -29.23 -4.62
C ARG A 66 3.32 -27.77 -4.96
N TYR A 67 3.15 -27.47 -6.26
CA TYR A 67 2.73 -26.15 -6.68
C TYR A 67 1.35 -25.79 -6.11
N PRO A 68 1.11 -24.50 -5.81
CA PRO A 68 -0.21 -24.03 -5.40
C PRO A 68 -1.24 -24.16 -6.53
N ASP A 69 -2.52 -23.97 -6.20
CA ASP A 69 -3.54 -23.74 -7.21
C ASP A 69 -3.24 -22.43 -7.97
N ALA A 70 -2.93 -22.53 -9.24
CA ALA A 70 -2.58 -21.38 -10.07
C ALA A 70 -3.72 -20.37 -10.20
N ASN A 71 -4.97 -20.81 -10.08
CA ASN A 71 -6.14 -19.93 -10.17
C ASN A 71 -6.58 -19.39 -8.82
N GLY A 72 -6.21 -20.03 -7.70
CA GLY A 72 -6.63 -19.67 -6.35
C GLY A 72 -8.14 -19.82 -6.14
N PHE A 73 -8.70 -20.94 -6.62
CA PHE A 73 -10.14 -21.20 -6.67
C PHE A 73 -10.86 -20.91 -5.36
N TYR A 74 -10.40 -21.47 -4.25
CA TYR A 74 -11.07 -21.30 -2.95
C TYR A 74 -11.01 -19.86 -2.44
N LEU A 75 -9.89 -19.17 -2.64
CA LEU A 75 -9.79 -17.76 -2.24
C LEU A 75 -10.70 -16.87 -3.11
N LYS A 76 -10.76 -17.11 -4.43
CA LYS A 76 -11.67 -16.36 -5.31
C LYS A 76 -13.13 -16.60 -4.94
N GLN A 77 -13.52 -17.84 -4.67
CA GLN A 77 -14.87 -18.14 -4.20
C GLN A 77 -15.20 -17.39 -2.91
N ALA A 78 -14.32 -17.42 -1.90
CA ALA A 78 -14.51 -16.72 -0.65
C ALA A 78 -14.61 -15.19 -0.84
N LEU A 79 -13.78 -14.61 -1.72
CA LEU A 79 -13.86 -13.19 -2.07
C LEU A 79 -15.16 -12.84 -2.79
N ALA A 80 -15.59 -13.67 -3.74
CA ALA A 80 -16.82 -13.47 -4.49
C ALA A 80 -18.04 -13.49 -3.58
N GLU A 81 -18.14 -14.49 -2.69
CA GLU A 81 -19.22 -14.60 -1.70
C GLU A 81 -19.23 -13.43 -0.72
N ARG A 82 -18.08 -13.05 -0.19
CA ARG A 82 -17.97 -11.98 0.82
C ARG A 82 -18.30 -10.59 0.28
N PHE A 83 -17.91 -10.30 -0.97
CA PHE A 83 -18.02 -8.95 -1.53
C PHE A 83 -19.10 -8.82 -2.62
N GLY A 84 -19.78 -9.91 -2.97
CA GLY A 84 -20.84 -9.88 -3.99
C GLY A 84 -20.32 -9.57 -5.38
N VAL A 85 -19.13 -10.06 -5.72
CA VAL A 85 -18.50 -9.90 -7.05
C VAL A 85 -18.43 -11.26 -7.77
N ASP A 86 -18.27 -11.24 -9.11
CA ASP A 86 -18.06 -12.47 -9.87
C ASP A 86 -16.59 -12.91 -9.78
N GLU A 87 -16.34 -14.22 -9.69
CA GLU A 87 -14.96 -14.77 -9.73
C GLU A 87 -14.20 -14.36 -11.01
N ALA A 88 -14.92 -14.17 -12.13
CA ALA A 88 -14.34 -13.68 -13.37
C ALA A 88 -13.82 -12.24 -13.30
N GLN A 89 -14.26 -11.44 -12.30
CA GLN A 89 -13.77 -10.09 -12.04
C GLN A 89 -12.48 -10.07 -11.21
N LEU A 90 -12.06 -11.23 -10.65
CA LEU A 90 -10.97 -11.31 -9.68
C LEU A 90 -9.63 -11.67 -10.32
N THR A 91 -8.60 -10.90 -9.97
CA THR A 91 -7.19 -11.24 -10.23
C THR A 91 -6.43 -11.27 -8.92
N LEU A 92 -5.68 -12.38 -8.68
CA LEU A 92 -4.83 -12.53 -7.49
C LEU A 92 -3.40 -12.10 -7.80
N GLY A 93 -2.76 -11.43 -6.85
CA GLY A 93 -1.38 -10.95 -6.96
C GLY A 93 -0.52 -11.30 -5.76
N ASN A 94 0.78 -11.35 -5.95
CA ASN A 94 1.80 -11.51 -4.91
C ASN A 94 1.92 -10.20 -4.07
N GLY A 95 0.84 -9.85 -3.40
CA GLY A 95 0.57 -8.53 -2.83
C GLY A 95 -0.04 -7.57 -3.87
N SER A 96 -0.58 -6.43 -3.42
CA SER A 96 -1.13 -5.41 -4.34
C SER A 96 -0.07 -4.80 -5.26
N ASN A 97 1.20 -4.74 -4.86
CA ASN A 97 2.28 -4.23 -5.70
C ASN A 97 2.42 -5.01 -7.02
N ASP A 98 2.29 -6.34 -6.97
CA ASP A 98 2.28 -7.20 -8.16
C ASP A 98 1.14 -6.83 -9.12
N LEU A 99 -0.04 -6.55 -8.56
CA LEU A 99 -1.20 -6.10 -9.35
C LEU A 99 -1.00 -4.73 -9.98
N LEU A 100 -0.45 -3.76 -9.24
CA LEU A 100 -0.17 -2.42 -9.76
C LEU A 100 0.80 -2.46 -10.95
N GLU A 101 1.87 -3.25 -10.82
CA GLU A 101 2.82 -3.48 -11.92
C GLU A 101 2.16 -4.21 -13.08
N LEU A 102 1.41 -5.26 -12.80
CA LEU A 102 0.71 -6.07 -13.81
C LEU A 102 -0.25 -5.22 -14.64
N ILE A 103 -1.07 -4.36 -13.99
CA ILE A 103 -2.00 -3.46 -14.67
C ILE A 103 -1.24 -2.49 -15.58
N ALA A 104 -0.19 -1.85 -15.05
CA ALA A 104 0.60 -0.93 -15.86
C ALA A 104 1.24 -1.64 -17.06
N ARG A 105 1.80 -2.84 -16.90
CA ARG A 105 2.40 -3.63 -17.98
C ARG A 105 1.40 -4.09 -19.04
N VAL A 106 0.13 -4.27 -18.68
CA VAL A 106 -0.92 -4.67 -19.63
C VAL A 106 -1.39 -3.47 -20.47
N PHE A 107 -1.48 -2.28 -19.88
CA PHE A 107 -2.15 -1.15 -20.51
C PHE A 107 -1.24 -0.02 -20.96
N VAL A 108 0.01 0.06 -20.47
CA VAL A 108 0.89 1.22 -20.68
C VAL A 108 2.10 0.83 -21.52
N SER A 109 2.40 1.64 -22.53
CA SER A 109 3.62 1.61 -23.35
C SER A 109 4.48 2.86 -23.13
N GLU A 110 5.68 2.90 -23.71
CA GLU A 110 6.59 4.05 -23.63
C GLU A 110 6.03 5.34 -24.29
N GLN A 111 4.99 5.24 -25.09
CA GLN A 111 4.35 6.38 -25.76
C GLN A 111 3.21 6.99 -24.94
N ASP A 112 2.80 6.32 -23.88
CA ASP A 112 1.64 6.68 -23.06
C ASP A 112 2.03 7.57 -21.88
N GLU A 113 1.01 8.24 -21.33
CA GLU A 113 1.10 9.06 -20.13
C GLU A 113 0.37 8.36 -18.97
N VAL A 114 0.97 8.45 -17.78
CA VAL A 114 0.37 7.93 -16.53
C VAL A 114 0.28 9.05 -15.52
N ILE A 115 -0.94 9.29 -15.01
CA ILE A 115 -1.22 10.33 -14.02
C ILE A 115 -1.20 9.76 -12.61
N TYR A 116 -0.54 10.45 -11.68
CA TYR A 116 -0.61 10.22 -10.24
C TYR A 116 -0.27 11.50 -9.47
N ALA A 117 -0.62 11.55 -8.18
CA ALA A 117 -0.37 12.73 -7.33
C ALA A 117 1.09 12.82 -6.88
N GLU A 118 1.54 14.02 -6.53
CA GLU A 118 2.91 14.33 -6.10
C GLU A 118 3.41 13.45 -4.94
N HIS A 119 2.59 13.25 -3.92
CA HIS A 119 2.93 12.41 -2.76
C HIS A 119 2.28 11.03 -2.89
N ALA A 120 2.37 10.42 -4.09
CA ALA A 120 1.78 9.11 -4.36
C ALA A 120 2.67 7.96 -3.87
N PHE A 121 2.05 6.79 -3.70
CA PHE A 121 2.76 5.58 -3.32
C PHE A 121 3.92 5.26 -4.28
N ILE A 122 5.09 4.98 -3.72
CA ILE A 122 6.37 4.88 -4.46
C ILE A 122 6.35 3.87 -5.61
N VAL A 123 5.48 2.87 -5.56
CA VAL A 123 5.36 1.86 -6.64
C VAL A 123 4.91 2.50 -7.94
N TYR A 124 4.05 3.53 -7.91
CA TYR A 124 3.55 4.16 -9.13
C TYR A 124 4.67 4.79 -9.96
N PRO A 125 5.48 5.74 -9.44
CA PRO A 125 6.60 6.30 -10.20
C PRO A 125 7.61 5.23 -10.62
N LEU A 126 7.90 4.21 -9.79
CA LEU A 126 8.83 3.14 -10.13
C LEU A 126 8.36 2.32 -11.34
N VAL A 127 7.09 1.94 -11.36
CA VAL A 127 6.52 1.16 -12.47
C VAL A 127 6.43 1.98 -13.75
N VAL A 128 6.00 3.25 -13.66
CA VAL A 128 5.92 4.16 -14.80
C VAL A 128 7.30 4.38 -15.43
N GLN A 129 8.31 4.62 -14.59
CA GLN A 129 9.69 4.79 -15.05
C GLN A 129 10.23 3.49 -15.65
N ALA A 130 9.96 2.31 -15.05
CA ALA A 130 10.42 1.03 -15.57
C ALA A 130 9.88 0.74 -16.99
N LEU A 131 8.66 1.17 -17.29
CA LEU A 131 8.03 1.08 -18.60
C LEU A 131 8.50 2.15 -19.59
N ASN A 132 9.35 3.08 -19.17
CA ASN A 132 9.75 4.25 -19.95
C ASN A 132 8.56 5.13 -20.40
N ALA A 133 7.44 5.05 -19.69
CA ALA A 133 6.25 5.86 -19.95
C ALA A 133 6.39 7.24 -19.32
N LYS A 134 5.60 8.20 -19.84
CA LYS A 134 5.65 9.57 -19.32
C LYS A 134 4.84 9.70 -18.04
N ALA A 135 5.50 10.07 -16.94
CA ALA A 135 4.83 10.45 -15.71
C ALA A 135 4.20 11.84 -15.84
N VAL A 136 2.94 11.98 -15.48
CA VAL A 136 2.21 13.23 -15.30
C VAL A 136 1.89 13.37 -13.82
N VAL A 137 2.80 14.02 -13.10
CA VAL A 137 2.68 14.21 -11.65
C VAL A 137 1.85 15.45 -11.39
N VAL A 138 0.70 15.27 -10.74
CA VAL A 138 -0.20 16.36 -10.38
C VAL A 138 0.15 16.86 -8.96
N PRO A 139 0.36 18.17 -8.76
CA PRO A 139 0.63 18.73 -7.44
C PRO A 139 -0.44 18.33 -6.43
N ALA A 140 -0.02 18.04 -5.21
CA ALA A 140 -0.95 17.70 -4.14
C ALA A 140 -1.74 18.92 -3.68
N SER A 141 -3.00 18.72 -3.29
CA SER A 141 -3.82 19.69 -2.60
C SER A 141 -4.00 19.21 -1.15
N GLU A 142 -3.61 20.01 -0.18
CA GLU A 142 -3.67 19.65 1.25
C GLU A 142 -3.11 18.24 1.54
N TRP A 143 -1.97 17.91 0.95
CA TRP A 143 -1.30 16.60 1.03
C TRP A 143 -2.05 15.44 0.34
N GLY A 144 -3.20 15.69 -0.25
CA GLY A 144 -4.06 14.70 -0.90
C GLY A 144 -4.06 14.80 -2.43
N HIS A 145 -4.85 13.96 -3.05
CA HIS A 145 -5.09 13.99 -4.49
C HIS A 145 -5.99 15.18 -4.86
N ASP A 146 -5.56 16.01 -5.81
CA ASP A 146 -6.42 17.01 -6.48
C ASP A 146 -7.10 16.35 -7.68
N LEU A 147 -8.30 15.79 -7.48
CA LEU A 147 -9.05 15.10 -8.53
C LEU A 147 -9.42 16.03 -9.69
N THR A 148 -9.64 17.32 -9.41
CA THR A 148 -9.94 18.32 -10.46
C THR A 148 -8.75 18.56 -11.35
N ALA A 149 -7.57 18.75 -10.75
CA ALA A 149 -6.33 18.90 -11.50
C ALA A 149 -5.94 17.60 -12.22
N MET A 150 -6.17 16.43 -11.60
CA MET A 150 -5.94 15.13 -12.26
C MET A 150 -6.84 14.94 -13.48
N ALA A 151 -8.12 15.30 -13.41
CA ALA A 151 -9.02 15.26 -14.56
C ALA A 151 -8.58 16.23 -15.67
N ALA A 152 -8.18 17.45 -15.32
CA ALA A 152 -7.69 18.45 -16.27
C ALA A 152 -6.36 18.05 -16.95
N ALA A 153 -5.57 17.17 -16.31
CA ALA A 153 -4.32 16.67 -16.87
C ALA A 153 -4.49 15.53 -17.89
N ILE A 154 -5.71 15.01 -18.08
CA ILE A 154 -5.96 13.93 -19.04
C ILE A 154 -5.78 14.44 -20.47
N THR A 155 -5.01 13.69 -21.26
CA THR A 155 -4.78 13.93 -22.70
C THR A 155 -5.16 12.67 -23.51
N GLU A 156 -5.08 12.75 -24.82
CA GLU A 156 -5.26 11.60 -25.72
C GLU A 156 -4.21 10.49 -25.48
N ARG A 157 -3.06 10.83 -24.90
CA ARG A 157 -1.99 9.87 -24.56
C ARG A 157 -2.13 9.29 -23.15
N THR A 158 -3.00 9.85 -22.34
CA THR A 158 -3.22 9.31 -21.00
C THR A 158 -3.83 7.92 -21.09
N LYS A 159 -3.16 6.95 -20.46
CA LYS A 159 -3.60 5.56 -20.48
C LYS A 159 -3.99 5.04 -19.10
N LEU A 160 -3.38 5.57 -18.05
CA LEU A 160 -3.56 5.07 -16.69
C LEU A 160 -3.55 6.22 -15.67
N ILE A 161 -4.41 6.14 -14.68
CA ILE A 161 -4.44 7.02 -13.51
C ILE A 161 -4.36 6.16 -12.26
N PHE A 162 -3.41 6.46 -11.35
CA PHE A 162 -3.33 5.83 -10.03
C PHE A 162 -3.91 6.75 -8.96
N ILE A 163 -4.80 6.23 -8.14
CA ILE A 163 -5.38 6.90 -6.97
C ILE A 163 -5.29 5.94 -5.77
N ALA A 164 -4.54 6.31 -4.74
CA ALA A 164 -4.54 5.58 -3.47
C ALA A 164 -5.56 6.22 -2.51
N ASN A 165 -6.48 5.43 -1.97
CA ASN A 165 -7.48 5.95 -1.03
C ASN A 165 -7.82 4.93 0.08
N PRO A 166 -7.32 5.17 1.30
CA PRO A 166 -6.44 6.26 1.79
C PRO A 166 -5.06 6.32 1.15
N ASN A 167 -4.50 7.53 0.98
CA ASN A 167 -3.20 7.72 0.37
C ASN A 167 -2.04 7.31 1.31
N ASN A 168 -0.97 6.82 0.74
CA ASN A 168 0.30 6.55 1.40
C ASN A 168 1.40 7.33 0.68
N PRO A 169 2.14 8.25 1.33
CA PRO A 169 2.43 8.30 2.77
C PRO A 169 1.62 9.29 3.60
N THR A 170 0.67 10.03 3.04
CA THR A 170 0.03 11.16 3.73
C THR A 170 -1.13 10.76 4.65
N GLY A 171 -1.82 9.65 4.34
CA GLY A 171 -3.00 9.19 5.08
C GLY A 171 -4.30 9.88 4.69
N THR A 172 -4.25 10.86 3.77
CA THR A 172 -5.42 11.60 3.31
C THR A 172 -6.46 10.70 2.64
N PHE A 173 -7.72 11.09 2.72
CA PHE A 173 -8.85 10.29 2.26
C PHE A 173 -9.79 11.13 1.38
N LEU A 174 -10.25 10.52 0.30
CA LEU A 174 -11.24 11.09 -0.62
C LEU A 174 -12.62 10.49 -0.34
N SER A 175 -13.66 11.32 -0.33
CA SER A 175 -15.02 10.82 -0.15
C SER A 175 -15.51 10.03 -1.37
N ALA A 176 -16.53 9.20 -1.15
CA ALA A 176 -17.17 8.44 -2.22
C ALA A 176 -17.76 9.35 -3.31
N GLU A 177 -18.34 10.49 -2.91
CA GLU A 177 -18.92 11.47 -3.82
C GLU A 177 -17.84 12.11 -4.71
N ALA A 178 -16.70 12.47 -4.14
CA ALA A 178 -15.59 13.06 -4.90
C ALA A 178 -15.02 12.08 -5.93
N LEU A 179 -14.84 10.81 -5.52
CA LEU A 179 -14.37 9.75 -6.40
C LEU A 179 -15.39 9.43 -7.51
N ASP A 180 -16.69 9.34 -7.18
CA ASP A 180 -17.73 9.09 -8.16
C ASP A 180 -17.78 10.21 -9.21
N ALA A 181 -17.77 11.46 -8.77
CA ALA A 181 -17.76 12.63 -9.65
C ALA A 181 -16.52 12.67 -10.57
N PHE A 182 -15.37 12.24 -10.07
CA PHE A 182 -14.15 12.11 -10.86
C PHE A 182 -14.28 10.99 -11.91
N LEU A 183 -14.69 9.79 -11.50
CA LEU A 183 -14.83 8.64 -12.40
C LEU A 183 -15.78 8.91 -13.56
N GLN A 184 -16.83 9.70 -13.35
CA GLN A 184 -17.77 10.12 -14.41
C GLN A 184 -17.11 11.00 -15.48
N GLN A 185 -16.01 11.69 -15.18
CA GLN A 185 -15.29 12.57 -16.09
C GLN A 185 -14.17 11.86 -16.85
N VAL A 186 -13.74 10.67 -16.39
CA VAL A 186 -12.62 9.95 -17.00
C VAL A 186 -13.06 9.30 -18.32
N PRO A 187 -12.38 9.60 -19.45
CA PRO A 187 -12.71 8.98 -20.72
C PRO A 187 -12.50 7.47 -20.73
N ALA A 188 -13.28 6.74 -21.51
CA ALA A 188 -13.26 5.28 -21.57
C ALA A 188 -11.92 4.68 -22.04
N HIS A 189 -11.02 5.45 -22.66
CA HIS A 189 -9.69 4.99 -23.07
C HIS A 189 -8.64 5.08 -21.96
N VAL A 190 -9.01 5.62 -20.79
CA VAL A 190 -8.12 5.79 -19.63
C VAL A 190 -8.53 4.81 -18.53
N MET A 191 -7.62 3.95 -18.13
CA MET A 191 -7.82 3.06 -16.97
C MET A 191 -7.62 3.83 -15.67
N VAL A 192 -8.44 3.56 -14.67
CA VAL A 192 -8.26 4.08 -13.31
C VAL A 192 -7.98 2.94 -12.36
N VAL A 193 -6.89 3.03 -11.63
CA VAL A 193 -6.58 2.12 -10.52
C VAL A 193 -6.89 2.83 -9.21
N LEU A 194 -7.86 2.30 -8.47
CA LEU A 194 -8.17 2.70 -7.12
C LEU A 194 -7.50 1.72 -6.15
N ASP A 195 -6.40 2.16 -5.53
CA ASP A 195 -5.64 1.37 -4.57
C ASP A 195 -6.19 1.58 -3.16
N GLU A 196 -6.95 0.62 -2.69
CA GLU A 196 -7.64 0.61 -1.40
C GLU A 196 -6.89 -0.23 -0.34
N ALA A 197 -5.56 -0.16 -0.32
CA ALA A 197 -4.75 -0.97 0.61
C ALA A 197 -5.04 -0.74 2.10
N TYR A 198 -5.69 0.36 2.46
CA TYR A 198 -6.00 0.74 3.84
C TYR A 198 -7.50 0.86 4.13
N THR A 199 -8.36 0.43 3.21
CA THR A 199 -9.81 0.65 3.29
C THR A 199 -10.46 0.04 4.54
N GLU A 200 -9.90 -1.04 5.09
CA GLU A 200 -10.41 -1.69 6.31
C GLU A 200 -10.34 -0.78 7.55
N TYR A 201 -9.41 0.19 7.56
CA TYR A 201 -9.27 1.17 8.65
C TYR A 201 -10.21 2.38 8.54
N VAL A 202 -10.81 2.59 7.37
CA VAL A 202 -11.82 3.64 7.15
C VAL A 202 -13.14 3.22 7.78
N GLU A 203 -13.84 4.17 8.41
CA GLU A 203 -15.18 3.95 8.92
C GLU A 203 -16.11 3.36 7.85
N PRO A 204 -16.86 2.27 8.14
CA PRO A 204 -17.66 1.59 7.13
C PRO A 204 -18.64 2.49 6.38
N SER A 205 -19.22 3.49 7.03
CA SER A 205 -20.16 4.45 6.45
C SER A 205 -19.52 5.42 5.46
N LEU A 206 -18.20 5.58 5.50
CA LEU A 206 -17.45 6.48 4.61
C LEU A 206 -16.82 5.74 3.43
N ARG A 207 -16.78 4.41 3.45
CA ARG A 207 -16.15 3.60 2.40
C ARG A 207 -16.89 3.75 1.08
N SER A 208 -16.14 3.92 0.00
CA SER A 208 -16.69 3.90 -1.34
C SER A 208 -17.25 2.50 -1.68
N PRO A 209 -18.39 2.39 -2.36
CA PRO A 209 -18.89 1.12 -2.88
C PRO A 209 -18.14 0.71 -4.16
N SER A 210 -16.82 0.73 -4.09
CA SER A 210 -15.89 0.68 -5.23
C SER A 210 -16.03 -0.60 -6.07
N PHE A 211 -16.34 -1.75 -5.45
CA PHE A 211 -16.57 -2.99 -6.19
C PHE A 211 -17.85 -2.94 -7.02
N ALA A 212 -18.93 -2.29 -6.53
CA ALA A 212 -20.12 -2.08 -7.30
C ALA A 212 -19.88 -1.09 -8.46
N TRP A 213 -18.98 -0.15 -8.29
CA TRP A 213 -18.59 0.81 -9.32
C TRP A 213 -17.89 0.18 -10.53
N VAL A 214 -17.22 -0.95 -10.36
CA VAL A 214 -16.59 -1.69 -11.47
C VAL A 214 -17.63 -2.06 -12.57
N ASN A 215 -18.87 -2.36 -12.18
CA ASN A 215 -19.95 -2.64 -13.13
C ASN A 215 -20.48 -1.38 -13.83
N ARG A 216 -20.25 -0.21 -13.26
CA ARG A 216 -20.66 1.10 -13.81
C ARG A 216 -19.54 1.79 -14.60
N PHE A 217 -18.30 1.57 -14.20
CA PHE A 217 -17.09 2.12 -14.80
C PHE A 217 -16.17 0.97 -15.25
N PRO A 218 -16.34 0.44 -16.48
CA PRO A 218 -15.57 -0.74 -16.94
C PRO A 218 -14.06 -0.52 -17.00
N ASN A 219 -13.61 0.73 -17.01
CA ASN A 219 -12.19 1.13 -16.96
C ASN A 219 -11.64 1.29 -15.52
N LEU A 220 -12.42 0.96 -14.50
CA LEU A 220 -11.98 0.97 -13.10
C LEU A 220 -11.40 -0.39 -12.70
N VAL A 221 -10.25 -0.37 -12.04
CA VAL A 221 -9.66 -1.52 -11.33
C VAL A 221 -9.48 -1.15 -9.87
N VAL A 222 -10.07 -1.91 -8.97
CA VAL A 222 -9.92 -1.71 -7.52
C VAL A 222 -8.93 -2.73 -6.98
N CYS A 223 -7.85 -2.27 -6.34
CA CYS A 223 -6.82 -3.12 -5.74
C CYS A 223 -6.93 -3.14 -4.23
N ARG A 224 -6.84 -4.32 -3.61
CA ARG A 224 -6.77 -4.52 -2.15
C ARG A 224 -5.67 -5.49 -1.75
N THR A 225 -5.30 -5.47 -0.49
CA THR A 225 -4.20 -6.31 0.04
C THR A 225 -4.58 -6.96 1.35
N PHE A 226 -4.01 -8.13 1.60
CA PHE A 226 -4.05 -8.78 2.92
C PHE A 226 -2.87 -8.37 3.81
N SER A 227 -1.97 -7.53 3.32
CA SER A 227 -0.74 -7.14 4.03
C SER A 227 -0.97 -6.20 5.21
N LYS A 228 -2.13 -5.53 5.31
CA LYS A 228 -2.40 -4.47 6.31
C LYS A 228 -3.33 -4.99 7.41
N ALA A 229 -4.59 -4.65 7.39
CA ALA A 229 -5.54 -5.03 8.45
C ALA A 229 -5.64 -6.55 8.69
N TYR A 230 -5.45 -7.34 7.66
CA TYR A 230 -5.46 -8.82 7.74
C TYR A 230 -4.15 -9.44 8.25
N GLY A 231 -3.08 -8.65 8.48
CA GLY A 231 -1.85 -9.12 9.12
C GLY A 231 -0.97 -10.07 8.30
N LEU A 232 -1.16 -10.19 6.98
CA LEU A 232 -0.46 -11.16 6.13
C LEU A 232 0.69 -10.55 5.31
N ALA A 233 1.34 -9.48 5.80
CA ALA A 233 2.36 -8.77 5.05
C ALA A 233 3.49 -9.67 4.53
N GLY A 234 3.95 -10.63 5.34
CA GLY A 234 5.02 -11.58 5.00
C GLY A 234 4.62 -12.65 3.98
N LEU A 235 3.32 -12.95 3.83
CA LEU A 235 2.83 -13.97 2.92
C LEU A 235 2.64 -13.47 1.49
N ARG A 236 2.60 -12.16 1.27
CA ARG A 236 2.51 -11.55 -0.06
C ARG A 236 1.26 -11.97 -0.85
N VAL A 237 0.10 -11.54 -0.44
CA VAL A 237 -1.17 -11.78 -1.14
C VAL A 237 -2.03 -10.53 -1.21
N GLY A 238 -2.63 -10.29 -2.38
CA GLY A 238 -3.57 -9.23 -2.66
C GLY A 238 -4.49 -9.63 -3.81
N TYR A 239 -5.46 -8.81 -4.11
CA TYR A 239 -6.40 -9.05 -5.19
C TYR A 239 -6.87 -7.74 -5.82
N SER A 240 -7.32 -7.84 -7.07
CA SER A 240 -8.05 -6.76 -7.73
C SER A 240 -9.42 -7.23 -8.18
N VAL A 241 -10.36 -6.28 -8.23
CA VAL A 241 -11.69 -6.43 -8.85
C VAL A 241 -11.76 -5.50 -10.03
N SER A 242 -12.15 -6.01 -11.19
CA SER A 242 -12.24 -5.26 -12.45
C SER A 242 -13.31 -5.86 -13.37
N ASP A 243 -13.57 -5.22 -14.49
CA ASP A 243 -14.35 -5.84 -15.58
C ASP A 243 -13.75 -7.22 -15.94
N PRO A 244 -14.58 -8.25 -16.22
CA PRO A 244 -14.07 -9.59 -16.57
C PRO A 244 -13.10 -9.60 -17.75
N GLN A 245 -13.22 -8.70 -18.72
CA GLN A 245 -12.28 -8.61 -19.84
C GLN A 245 -10.92 -8.08 -19.37
N VAL A 246 -10.93 -7.09 -18.47
CA VAL A 246 -9.71 -6.57 -17.84
C VAL A 246 -9.03 -7.67 -17.02
N ALA A 247 -9.76 -8.35 -16.14
CA ALA A 247 -9.25 -9.48 -15.36
C ALA A 247 -8.68 -10.57 -16.27
N GLY A 248 -9.35 -10.88 -17.39
CA GLY A 248 -8.87 -11.82 -18.40
C GLY A 248 -7.54 -11.39 -19.01
N LEU A 249 -7.32 -10.11 -19.30
CA LEU A 249 -6.05 -9.58 -19.80
C LEU A 249 -4.95 -9.64 -18.73
N LEU A 250 -5.24 -9.28 -17.50
CA LEU A 250 -4.30 -9.38 -16.39
C LEU A 250 -3.84 -10.83 -16.18
N ASN A 251 -4.77 -11.78 -16.20
CA ASN A 251 -4.47 -13.21 -16.04
C ASN A 251 -3.62 -13.81 -17.19
N ARG A 252 -3.56 -13.17 -18.38
CA ARG A 252 -2.64 -13.61 -19.47
C ARG A 252 -1.18 -13.27 -19.18
N LEU A 253 -0.94 -12.15 -18.47
CA LEU A 253 0.43 -11.68 -18.17
C LEU A 253 0.90 -12.11 -16.78
N ARG A 254 -0.03 -12.41 -15.87
CA ARG A 254 0.27 -12.87 -14.52
C ARG A 254 1.20 -14.09 -14.53
N GLN A 255 2.24 -14.04 -13.69
CA GLN A 255 3.17 -15.18 -13.58
C GLN A 255 2.43 -16.44 -13.11
N PRO A 256 2.71 -17.61 -13.71
CA PRO A 256 2.17 -18.88 -13.19
C PRO A 256 2.53 -19.05 -11.72
N PHE A 257 1.55 -19.45 -10.90
CA PHE A 257 1.74 -19.71 -9.47
C PHE A 257 2.28 -18.49 -8.66
N ASN A 258 1.94 -17.25 -9.04
CA ASN A 258 2.43 -16.04 -8.41
C ASN A 258 2.04 -15.91 -6.92
N CYS A 259 0.95 -16.54 -6.48
CA CYS A 259 0.57 -16.65 -5.08
C CYS A 259 0.95 -18.02 -4.54
N ASN A 260 1.67 -18.08 -3.42
CA ASN A 260 2.07 -19.35 -2.81
C ASN A 260 0.91 -20.00 -2.01
N SER A 261 1.01 -21.32 -1.76
CA SER A 261 -0.05 -22.10 -1.08
C SER A 261 -0.43 -21.53 0.28
N LEU A 262 0.57 -21.16 1.08
CA LEU A 262 0.35 -20.61 2.43
C LEU A 262 -0.37 -19.26 2.36
N ALA A 263 -0.06 -18.43 1.38
CA ALA A 263 -0.71 -17.15 1.17
C ALA A 263 -2.19 -17.31 0.80
N LEU A 264 -2.50 -18.23 -0.12
CA LEU A 264 -3.88 -18.51 -0.54
C LEU A 264 -4.72 -19.04 0.63
N LEU A 265 -4.20 -20.02 1.37
CA LEU A 265 -4.85 -20.59 2.55
C LEU A 265 -5.03 -19.55 3.65
N ALA A 266 -4.00 -18.79 3.98
CA ALA A 266 -4.06 -17.77 5.02
C ALA A 266 -5.08 -16.66 4.68
N ALA A 267 -5.09 -16.20 3.42
CA ALA A 267 -6.02 -15.18 2.96
C ALA A 267 -7.48 -15.66 3.05
N GLN A 268 -7.76 -16.88 2.60
CA GLN A 268 -9.07 -17.51 2.75
C GLN A 268 -9.49 -17.60 4.23
N THR A 269 -8.58 -18.11 5.09
CA THR A 269 -8.87 -18.31 6.52
C THR A 269 -9.15 -16.98 7.23
N VAL A 270 -8.33 -15.95 7.00
CA VAL A 270 -8.48 -14.66 7.70
C VAL A 270 -9.69 -13.86 7.23
N LEU A 271 -10.21 -14.11 6.03
CA LEU A 271 -11.46 -13.49 5.56
C LEU A 271 -12.64 -13.81 6.47
N ASP A 272 -12.67 -15.01 7.05
CA ASP A 272 -13.73 -15.46 7.95
C ASP A 272 -13.48 -15.06 9.42
N ASP A 273 -12.30 -14.54 9.75
CA ASP A 273 -11.92 -14.13 11.09
C ASP A 273 -12.32 -12.66 11.37
N ALA A 274 -13.62 -12.44 11.54
CA ALA A 274 -14.16 -11.10 11.78
C ALA A 274 -13.68 -10.51 13.13
N GLU A 275 -13.42 -11.34 14.13
CA GLU A 275 -12.94 -10.90 15.44
C GLU A 275 -11.50 -10.35 15.33
N TYR A 276 -10.63 -11.04 14.60
CA TYR A 276 -9.28 -10.56 14.35
C TYR A 276 -9.27 -9.23 13.60
N LEU A 277 -10.08 -9.11 12.53
CA LEU A 277 -10.18 -7.87 11.76
C LEU A 277 -10.71 -6.72 12.63
N ALA A 278 -11.74 -6.96 13.43
CA ALA A 278 -12.27 -5.96 14.36
C ALA A 278 -11.22 -5.52 15.40
N ALA A 279 -10.47 -6.47 15.96
CA ALA A 279 -9.39 -6.18 16.90
C ALA A 279 -8.26 -5.35 16.24
N ALA A 280 -7.92 -5.64 14.98
CA ALA A 280 -6.92 -4.89 14.22
C ALA A 280 -7.34 -3.43 13.99
N VAL A 281 -8.60 -3.22 13.59
CA VAL A 281 -9.17 -1.88 13.38
C VAL A 281 -9.24 -1.11 14.70
N GLU A 282 -9.71 -1.73 15.77
CA GLU A 282 -9.79 -1.11 17.09
C GLU A 282 -8.40 -0.74 17.66
N THR A 283 -7.41 -1.62 17.49
CA THR A 283 -6.02 -1.34 17.88
C THR A 283 -5.49 -0.11 17.12
N ASN A 284 -5.80 -0.01 15.84
CA ASN A 284 -5.43 1.14 15.04
C ASN A 284 -6.10 2.42 15.52
N HIS A 285 -7.40 2.40 15.80
CA HIS A 285 -8.13 3.57 16.31
C HIS A 285 -7.55 4.09 17.63
N ARG A 286 -7.29 3.20 18.59
CA ARG A 286 -6.68 3.57 19.89
C ARG A 286 -5.27 4.13 19.72
N GLY A 287 -4.44 3.46 18.91
CA GLY A 287 -3.08 3.92 18.67
C GLY A 287 -3.01 5.23 17.88
N MET A 288 -3.95 5.46 16.94
CA MET A 288 -4.08 6.73 16.23
C MET A 288 -4.46 7.86 17.22
N ALA A 289 -5.43 7.63 18.09
CA ALA A 289 -5.79 8.60 19.14
C ALA A 289 -4.59 8.91 20.03
N GLN A 290 -3.87 7.89 20.51
CA GLN A 290 -2.67 8.07 21.35
C GLN A 290 -1.61 8.95 20.67
N LEU A 291 -1.29 8.70 19.39
CA LEU A 291 -0.27 9.49 18.67
C LEU A 291 -0.77 10.90 18.33
N THR A 292 -2.03 11.07 17.97
CA THR A 292 -2.57 12.41 17.66
C THR A 292 -2.68 13.29 18.90
N GLU A 293 -3.12 12.75 20.05
CA GLU A 293 -3.13 13.45 21.34
C GLU A 293 -1.71 13.85 21.77
N TYR A 294 -0.73 12.97 21.59
CA TYR A 294 0.66 13.28 21.84
C TYR A 294 1.16 14.45 20.97
N CYS A 295 0.92 14.39 19.65
CA CYS A 295 1.31 15.47 18.75
C CYS A 295 0.69 16.81 19.15
N GLN A 296 -0.61 16.81 19.48
CA GLN A 296 -1.31 18.00 19.95
C GLN A 296 -0.69 18.56 21.25
N ALA A 297 -0.42 17.69 22.23
CA ALA A 297 0.19 18.08 23.50
C ALA A 297 1.61 18.67 23.35
N ARG A 298 2.33 18.27 22.31
CA ARG A 298 3.70 18.73 21.99
C ARG A 298 3.75 19.85 20.95
N GLY A 299 2.62 20.23 20.38
CA GLY A 299 2.56 21.24 19.30
C GLY A 299 3.21 20.76 18.00
N LEU A 300 3.26 19.45 17.77
CA LEU A 300 3.75 18.86 16.52
C LEU A 300 2.64 18.84 15.47
N ALA A 301 2.92 19.37 14.29
CA ALA A 301 2.01 19.28 13.16
C ALA A 301 2.00 17.85 12.61
N TYR A 302 0.84 17.39 12.17
CA TYR A 302 0.67 16.09 11.53
C TYR A 302 -0.43 16.16 10.48
N ILE A 303 -0.41 15.21 9.54
CA ILE A 303 -1.44 15.07 8.51
C ILE A 303 -2.51 14.10 9.05
N PRO A 304 -3.79 14.49 9.15
CA PRO A 304 -4.87 13.59 9.53
C PRO A 304 -4.90 12.35 8.62
N SER A 305 -4.98 11.17 9.23
CA SER A 305 -4.81 9.91 8.49
C SER A 305 -5.99 8.96 8.68
N SER A 306 -6.43 8.36 7.57
CA SER A 306 -7.38 7.25 7.53
C SER A 306 -6.70 5.89 7.32
N GLY A 307 -5.36 5.83 7.39
CA GLY A 307 -4.58 4.59 7.33
C GLY A 307 -4.20 4.05 8.69
N ASN A 308 -3.24 3.12 8.72
CA ASN A 308 -2.64 2.61 9.97
C ASN A 308 -1.25 3.24 10.24
N PHE A 309 -1.12 4.50 9.97
CA PHE A 309 0.09 5.30 10.19
C PHE A 309 -0.27 6.77 10.33
N LEU A 310 0.62 7.54 10.94
CA LEU A 310 0.53 9.00 11.04
C LEU A 310 1.78 9.62 10.41
N THR A 311 1.61 10.66 9.61
CA THR A 311 2.72 11.44 9.05
C THR A 311 2.86 12.73 9.84
N ILE A 312 4.01 12.86 10.53
CA ILE A 312 4.30 13.92 11.50
C ILE A 312 5.39 14.83 10.91
N ASP A 313 5.16 16.14 10.96
CA ASP A 313 6.15 17.16 10.61
C ASP A 313 7.11 17.38 11.79
N MET A 314 8.39 17.20 11.54
CA MET A 314 9.43 17.42 12.56
C MET A 314 9.83 18.90 12.71
N GLY A 315 9.29 19.81 11.88
CA GLY A 315 9.67 21.23 11.84
C GLY A 315 11.15 21.47 11.49
N ARG A 316 11.83 20.43 11.04
CA ARG A 316 13.24 20.41 10.63
C ARG A 316 13.50 19.16 9.76
N PRO A 317 14.66 19.07 9.06
CA PRO A 317 14.99 17.87 8.30
C PRO A 317 14.86 16.59 9.13
N ALA A 318 14.00 15.67 8.66
CA ALA A 318 13.66 14.45 9.38
C ALA A 318 14.79 13.41 9.41
N GLY A 319 15.76 13.49 8.50
CA GLY A 319 16.89 12.57 8.44
C GLY A 319 17.70 12.48 9.73
N PRO A 320 18.20 13.60 10.29
CA PRO A 320 18.91 13.61 11.58
C PRO A 320 18.04 13.11 12.75
N VAL A 321 16.75 13.47 12.79
CA VAL A 321 15.80 12.97 13.80
C VAL A 321 15.67 11.45 13.71
N TYR A 322 15.53 10.92 12.52
CA TYR A 322 15.48 9.48 12.28
C TYR A 322 16.74 8.75 12.77
N GLN A 323 17.93 9.30 12.51
CA GLN A 323 19.18 8.67 12.97
C GLN A 323 19.26 8.61 14.51
N GLN A 324 18.78 9.62 15.20
CA GLN A 324 18.72 9.62 16.66
C GLN A 324 17.68 8.63 17.19
N LEU A 325 16.52 8.53 16.56
CA LEU A 325 15.51 7.50 16.89
C LEU A 325 16.06 6.08 16.71
N LEU A 326 16.82 5.83 15.65
CA LEU A 326 17.52 4.54 15.46
C LEU A 326 18.46 4.22 16.60
N ALA A 327 19.25 5.20 17.06
CA ALA A 327 20.16 5.02 18.20
C ALA A 327 19.42 4.69 19.51
N LEU A 328 18.17 5.12 19.64
CA LEU A 328 17.26 4.80 20.74
C LEU A 328 16.44 3.51 20.52
N GLY A 329 16.71 2.75 19.44
CA GLY A 329 16.01 1.51 19.13
C GLY A 329 14.61 1.67 18.56
N VAL A 330 14.31 2.80 17.91
CA VAL A 330 13.01 3.08 17.28
C VAL A 330 13.18 3.27 15.78
N ILE A 331 12.54 2.39 14.99
CA ILE A 331 12.58 2.43 13.53
C ILE A 331 11.27 3.00 13.00
N VAL A 332 11.31 4.16 12.39
CA VAL A 332 10.19 4.81 11.68
C VAL A 332 10.54 5.01 10.19
N ARG A 333 9.70 5.65 9.42
CA ARG A 333 9.92 5.84 7.97
C ARG A 333 10.17 7.30 7.60
N PRO A 334 11.41 7.71 7.25
CA PRO A 334 11.64 8.97 6.56
C PRO A 334 10.99 8.95 5.18
N ILE A 335 10.36 10.05 4.79
CA ILE A 335 9.60 10.15 3.54
C ILE A 335 10.10 11.26 2.61
N ALA A 336 11.38 11.62 2.73
CA ALA A 336 12.01 12.59 1.82
C ALA A 336 11.89 12.20 0.33
N GLY A 337 11.93 10.91 0.01
CA GLY A 337 11.73 10.40 -1.35
C GLY A 337 10.33 10.62 -1.92
N TYR A 338 9.38 11.07 -1.10
CA TYR A 338 8.03 11.48 -1.50
C TYR A 338 7.88 13.01 -1.61
N GLY A 339 8.99 13.76 -1.64
CA GLY A 339 8.97 15.23 -1.61
C GLY A 339 8.67 15.83 -0.23
N MET A 340 8.81 15.04 0.85
CA MET A 340 8.48 15.43 2.22
C MET A 340 9.69 15.27 3.16
N PRO A 341 10.75 16.11 3.01
CA PRO A 341 12.03 15.90 3.70
C PRO A 341 11.98 16.12 5.21
N ASP A 342 11.00 16.87 5.70
CA ASP A 342 10.85 17.23 7.10
C ASP A 342 9.87 16.31 7.85
N HIS A 343 9.35 15.28 7.18
CA HIS A 343 8.31 14.42 7.74
C HIS A 343 8.81 13.00 8.02
N LEU A 344 8.29 12.42 9.10
CA LEU A 344 8.38 11.00 9.41
C LEU A 344 7.00 10.37 9.34
N ARG A 345 6.89 9.23 8.65
CA ARG A 345 5.70 8.40 8.72
C ARG A 345 5.90 7.33 9.79
N VAL A 346 4.98 7.27 10.74
CA VAL A 346 4.99 6.37 11.89
C VAL A 346 3.82 5.42 11.78
N SER A 347 4.08 4.12 11.71
CA SER A 347 3.02 3.10 11.75
C SER A 347 2.37 3.06 13.12
N ILE A 348 1.08 2.77 13.18
CA ILE A 348 0.39 2.57 14.46
C ILE A 348 0.78 1.19 14.98
N GLY A 349 1.40 1.17 16.17
CA GLY A 349 1.79 -0.03 16.92
C GLY A 349 0.85 -0.33 18.09
N LEU A 350 1.24 -1.29 18.91
CA LEU A 350 0.63 -1.51 20.21
C LEU A 350 0.85 -0.29 21.11
N ALA A 351 -0.01 -0.11 22.13
CA ALA A 351 0.08 1.06 23.03
C ALA A 351 1.48 1.27 23.63
N GLN A 352 2.16 0.18 23.99
CA GLN A 352 3.52 0.21 24.52
C GLN A 352 4.57 0.55 23.45
N GLU A 353 4.36 0.16 22.20
CA GLU A 353 5.26 0.49 21.07
C GLU A 353 5.12 1.97 20.71
N ASN A 354 3.89 2.47 20.65
CA ASN A 354 3.61 3.89 20.46
C ASN A 354 4.22 4.74 21.60
N GLN A 355 4.08 4.29 22.87
CA GLN A 355 4.67 4.97 24.02
C GLN A 355 6.20 5.05 23.89
N ARG A 356 6.84 3.94 23.51
CA ARG A 356 8.28 3.91 23.28
C ARG A 356 8.75 4.89 22.20
N PHE A 357 7.98 5.01 21.11
CA PHE A 357 8.24 6.02 20.09
C PHE A 357 8.10 7.45 20.65
N MET A 358 7.04 7.72 21.38
CA MET A 358 6.80 9.07 21.97
C MET A 358 7.92 9.46 22.95
N ASP A 359 8.35 8.54 23.81
CA ASP A 359 9.45 8.78 24.78
C ASP A 359 10.76 9.07 24.03
N ALA A 360 11.07 8.29 23.00
CA ALA A 360 12.26 8.50 22.18
C ALA A 360 12.19 9.82 21.39
N LEU A 361 11.01 10.19 20.86
CA LEU A 361 10.86 11.45 20.13
C LEU A 361 10.98 12.65 21.07
N ASP A 362 10.47 12.56 22.30
CA ASP A 362 10.66 13.57 23.34
C ASP A 362 12.15 13.79 23.65
N GLU A 363 12.93 12.71 23.73
CA GLU A 363 14.37 12.79 23.96
C GLU A 363 15.10 13.47 22.80
N VAL A 364 14.67 13.22 21.57
CA VAL A 364 15.32 13.77 20.37
C VAL A 364 14.95 15.22 20.10
N LEU A 365 13.69 15.62 20.37
CA LEU A 365 13.20 16.95 19.97
C LEU A 365 13.23 17.99 21.09
N PHE A 366 13.10 17.57 22.36
CA PHE A 366 12.83 18.47 23.46
C PHE A 366 13.86 18.41 24.61
N ARG A 367 14.87 17.54 24.52
CA ARG A 367 16.04 17.52 25.41
C ARG A 367 17.26 18.07 24.69
#